data_ee1755c02346a9a0ecb40e26979df54e
#
_entry.id   ee1755c02346a9a0ecb40e26979df54e
#
_cell.length_a   1.000
_cell.length_b   1.000
_cell.length_c   1.000
_cell.angle_alpha   90.00
_cell.angle_beta   90.00
_cell.angle_gamma   90.00
#
_symmetry.space_group_name_H-M   'P 1'
#
loop_
_entity.id
_entity.type
_entity.pdbx_description
1 polymer ?
#
loop_
_entity_poly.entity_id
_entity_poly.type
_entity_poly.pdbx_seq_one_letter_code
_entity_poly.pdbx_strand_id
1 'polypeptide(L)'
;MKHGKNFILGEYVIIKKPELVEVGDNVRIADFCRISSACKIGSDCEIAPGTYIAGGDGKYTFEMGSYSSLAAGVKIWLSSNDYVNELVTHSVPCVKEIQGNVRLGKYTGVGTNSVIMPGNDIPEGVTIGALSFVPSGYKFEPWTVYAGQPIRPIKKRNR
;
A
#
# COMPACT_ATOMS: atom_id res chain seq x y z
N MET A 1 15.51 -9.93 3.90
CA MET A 1 15.06 -8.55 4.15
C MET A 1 16.26 -7.70 4.53
N LYS A 2 16.41 -6.55 3.91
CA LYS A 2 17.38 -5.54 4.29
C LYS A 2 16.68 -4.44 5.07
N HIS A 3 17.29 -3.96 6.13
CA HIS A 3 16.75 -2.84 6.92
C HIS A 3 17.87 -1.93 7.44
N GLY A 4 17.50 -0.67 7.67
CA GLY A 4 18.36 0.33 8.28
C GLY A 4 18.40 0.24 9.81
N LYS A 5 18.80 1.35 10.44
CA LYS A 5 18.89 1.47 11.90
C LYS A 5 17.51 1.62 12.53
N ASN A 6 17.39 1.25 13.81
CA ASN A 6 16.15 1.41 14.61
C ASN A 6 14.91 0.80 13.94
N PHE A 7 15.06 -0.35 13.32
CA PHE A 7 13.97 -1.11 12.76
C PHE A 7 13.26 -1.92 13.85
N ILE A 8 11.92 -1.79 13.91
CA ILE A 8 11.07 -2.52 14.85
C ILE A 8 10.12 -3.40 14.07
N LEU A 9 10.18 -4.68 14.34
CA LEU A 9 9.25 -5.68 13.78
C LEU A 9 8.35 -6.19 14.91
N GLY A 10 7.05 -6.05 14.74
CA GLY A 10 6.04 -6.50 15.69
C GLY A 10 5.87 -8.02 15.72
N GLU A 11 4.98 -8.47 16.57
CA GLU A 11 4.63 -9.88 16.72
C GLU A 11 3.72 -10.37 15.60
N TYR A 12 3.84 -11.65 15.25
CA TYR A 12 3.01 -12.31 14.24
C TYR A 12 3.03 -11.65 12.85
N VAL A 13 4.11 -10.92 12.53
CA VAL A 13 4.33 -10.35 11.20
C VAL A 13 4.77 -11.45 10.23
N ILE A 14 4.14 -11.51 9.08
CA ILE A 14 4.47 -12.49 8.03
C ILE A 14 5.05 -11.76 6.83
N ILE A 15 6.31 -12.03 6.51
CA ILE A 15 6.99 -11.55 5.29
C ILE A 15 7.31 -12.78 4.44
N LYS A 16 6.58 -12.95 3.33
CA LYS A 16 6.69 -14.16 2.49
C LYS A 16 7.94 -14.23 1.63
N LYS A 17 8.44 -13.07 1.19
CA LYS A 17 9.62 -12.96 0.31
C LYS A 17 10.58 -11.91 0.90
N PRO A 18 11.23 -12.21 2.03
CA PRO A 18 12.06 -11.24 2.73
C PRO A 18 13.22 -10.71 1.86
N GLU A 19 13.71 -11.50 0.91
CA GLU A 19 14.75 -11.10 -0.04
C GLU A 19 14.31 -9.95 -0.97
N LEU A 20 13.02 -9.72 -1.13
CA LEU A 20 12.44 -8.64 -1.93
C LEU A 20 11.97 -7.44 -1.10
N VAL A 21 12.31 -7.42 0.19
CA VAL A 21 11.90 -6.33 1.09
C VAL A 21 13.10 -5.53 1.56
N GLU A 22 13.06 -4.22 1.30
CA GLU A 22 14.04 -3.24 1.74
C GLU A 22 13.36 -2.16 2.59
N VAL A 23 13.95 -1.83 3.72
CA VAL A 23 13.40 -0.91 4.71
C VAL A 23 14.50 0.09 5.14
N GLY A 24 14.16 1.36 5.21
CA GLY A 24 15.06 2.43 5.67
C GLY A 24 15.27 2.46 7.17
N ASP A 25 15.75 3.59 7.66
CA ASP A 25 15.99 3.83 9.10
C ASP A 25 14.71 4.24 9.83
N ASN A 26 14.62 3.98 11.13
CA ASN A 26 13.51 4.38 11.99
C ASN A 26 12.13 3.91 11.47
N VAL A 27 12.03 2.66 11.08
CA VAL A 27 10.78 2.09 10.55
C VAL A 27 10.19 1.10 11.54
N ARG A 28 8.90 1.17 11.73
CA ARG A 28 8.11 0.20 12.50
C ARG A 28 7.12 -0.52 11.59
N ILE A 29 7.15 -1.83 11.62
CA ILE A 29 6.10 -2.72 11.09
C ILE A 29 5.45 -3.39 12.28
N ALA A 30 4.22 -3.00 12.59
CA ALA A 30 3.51 -3.43 13.78
C ALA A 30 2.92 -4.84 13.64
N ASP A 31 2.28 -5.31 14.71
CA ASP A 31 1.80 -6.67 14.85
C ASP A 31 0.79 -7.08 13.76
N PHE A 32 0.75 -8.36 13.45
CA PHE A 32 -0.19 -8.98 12.52
C PHE A 32 -0.15 -8.44 11.08
N CYS A 33 0.90 -7.71 10.72
CA CYS A 33 1.08 -7.28 9.32
C CYS A 33 1.47 -8.44 8.42
N ARG A 34 1.04 -8.38 7.16
CA ARG A 34 1.43 -9.36 6.15
C ARG A 34 1.96 -8.66 4.89
N ILE A 35 3.20 -9.00 4.52
CA ILE A 35 3.85 -8.52 3.30
C ILE A 35 4.20 -9.74 2.45
N SER A 36 3.55 -9.89 1.30
CA SER A 36 3.79 -10.99 0.36
C SER A 36 4.26 -10.53 -1.02
N SER A 37 4.55 -9.24 -1.15
CA SER A 37 5.02 -8.60 -2.39
C SER A 37 6.44 -8.07 -2.22
N ALA A 38 7.08 -7.71 -3.33
CA ALA A 38 8.26 -6.85 -3.30
C ALA A 38 7.89 -5.49 -2.67
N CYS A 39 8.74 -4.99 -1.76
CA CYS A 39 8.41 -3.84 -0.96
C CYS A 39 9.66 -2.99 -0.68
N LYS A 40 9.55 -1.68 -0.90
CA LYS A 40 10.57 -0.69 -0.54
C LYS A 40 9.95 0.37 0.35
N ILE A 41 10.43 0.47 1.58
CA ILE A 41 9.94 1.43 2.58
C ILE A 41 11.06 2.42 2.89
N GLY A 42 10.78 3.70 2.74
CA GLY A 42 11.69 4.78 3.12
C GLY A 42 11.94 4.84 4.62
N SER A 43 12.67 5.86 5.06
CA SER A 43 12.95 6.08 6.47
C SER A 43 11.81 6.82 7.19
N ASP A 44 11.79 6.71 8.52
CA ASP A 44 10.81 7.40 9.37
C ASP A 44 9.35 7.07 8.99
N CYS A 45 9.09 5.78 8.82
CA CYS A 45 7.80 5.25 8.38
C CYS A 45 7.18 4.32 9.43
N GLU A 46 5.86 4.30 9.45
CA GLU A 46 5.08 3.37 10.27
C GLU A 46 4.06 2.60 9.43
N ILE A 47 4.05 1.29 9.63
CA ILE A 47 3.00 0.39 9.14
C ILE A 47 2.28 -0.17 10.37
N ALA A 48 1.07 0.32 10.60
CA ALA A 48 0.26 -0.02 11.79
C ALA A 48 -0.32 -1.45 11.71
N PRO A 49 -0.82 -1.98 12.83
CA PRO A 49 -1.22 -3.38 12.93
C PRO A 49 -2.24 -3.84 11.87
N GLY A 50 -2.10 -5.09 11.45
CA GLY A 50 -3.06 -5.72 10.54
C GLY A 50 -3.03 -5.21 9.10
N THR A 51 -2.02 -4.44 8.73
CA THR A 51 -1.82 -3.98 7.35
C THR A 51 -1.42 -5.13 6.43
N TYR A 52 -1.97 -5.12 5.23
CA TYR A 52 -1.79 -6.17 4.23
C TYR A 52 -1.23 -5.58 2.94
N ILE A 53 -0.07 -6.06 2.49
CA ILE A 53 0.56 -5.66 1.22
C ILE A 53 0.79 -6.93 0.40
N ALA A 54 0.07 -7.10 -0.70
CA ALA A 54 0.06 -8.36 -1.41
C ALA A 54 -0.19 -8.25 -2.93
N GLY A 55 0.09 -9.34 -3.62
CA GLY A 55 -0.09 -9.49 -5.06
C GLY A 55 1.18 -9.25 -5.87
N GLY A 56 1.04 -9.31 -7.18
CA GLY A 56 2.10 -8.99 -8.14
C GLY A 56 3.22 -10.02 -8.29
N ASP A 57 3.20 -11.13 -7.58
CA ASP A 57 4.13 -12.28 -7.65
C ASP A 57 5.62 -11.93 -7.74
N GLY A 58 6.02 -10.79 -7.18
CA GLY A 58 7.38 -10.27 -7.24
C GLY A 58 7.71 -9.47 -8.51
N LYS A 59 6.79 -9.37 -9.46
CA LYS A 59 6.93 -8.53 -10.67
C LYS A 59 6.64 -7.07 -10.41
N TYR A 60 5.76 -6.79 -9.43
CA TYR A 60 5.34 -5.45 -9.06
C TYR A 60 5.77 -5.15 -7.63
N THR A 61 6.02 -3.89 -7.36
CA THR A 61 6.58 -3.41 -6.10
C THR A 61 5.63 -2.41 -5.44
N PHE A 62 5.51 -2.52 -4.12
CA PHE A 62 5.01 -1.43 -3.29
C PHE A 62 6.19 -0.55 -2.85
N GLU A 63 6.09 0.75 -3.10
CA GLU A 63 7.06 1.74 -2.66
C GLU A 63 6.41 2.77 -1.74
N MET A 64 7.05 3.04 -0.61
CA MET A 64 6.61 4.00 0.38
C MET A 64 7.70 5.01 0.67
N GLY A 65 7.46 6.25 0.33
CA GLY A 65 8.38 7.36 0.60
C GLY A 65 8.53 7.63 2.08
N SER A 66 9.66 8.22 2.46
CA SER A 66 9.96 8.56 3.86
C SER A 66 8.91 9.49 4.48
N TYR A 67 8.82 9.47 5.82
CA TYR A 67 7.87 10.27 6.61
C TYR A 67 6.41 9.97 6.28
N SER A 68 6.11 8.72 6.02
CA SER A 68 4.78 8.25 5.62
C SER A 68 4.25 7.18 6.56
N SER A 69 2.94 7.01 6.60
CA SER A 69 2.30 6.03 7.46
C SER A 69 1.12 5.31 6.81
N LEU A 70 0.99 4.04 7.12
CA LEU A 70 -0.21 3.25 6.88
C LEU A 70 -0.88 2.98 8.23
N ALA A 71 -2.10 3.43 8.40
CA ALA A 71 -2.90 3.15 9.59
C ALA A 71 -3.34 1.68 9.63
N ALA A 72 -3.92 1.26 10.76
CA ALA A 72 -4.30 -0.13 11.00
C ALA A 72 -5.24 -0.68 9.93
N GLY A 73 -5.00 -1.91 9.52
CA GLY A 73 -5.86 -2.64 8.60
C GLY A 73 -5.87 -2.17 7.15
N VAL A 74 -4.97 -1.26 6.77
CA VAL A 74 -4.83 -0.83 5.36
C VAL A 74 -4.47 -2.01 4.47
N LYS A 75 -5.06 -2.05 3.28
CA LYS A 75 -4.80 -3.09 2.29
C LYS A 75 -4.27 -2.48 1.00
N ILE A 76 -3.08 -2.92 0.62
CA ILE A 76 -2.41 -2.54 -0.63
C ILE A 76 -2.38 -3.76 -1.54
N TRP A 77 -3.03 -3.67 -2.68
CA TRP A 77 -3.07 -4.73 -3.68
C TRP A 77 -2.23 -4.37 -4.90
N LEU A 78 -1.31 -5.25 -5.29
CA LEU A 78 -0.51 -5.13 -6.52
C LEU A 78 -1.08 -5.99 -7.66
N SER A 79 -2.07 -6.81 -7.35
CA SER A 79 -2.88 -7.53 -8.34
C SER A 79 -4.31 -7.72 -7.84
N SER A 80 -5.25 -7.78 -8.76
CA SER A 80 -6.66 -8.09 -8.54
C SER A 80 -7.24 -8.71 -9.79
N ASN A 81 -8.27 -9.52 -9.66
CA ASN A 81 -8.99 -10.04 -10.82
C ASN A 81 -9.85 -8.95 -11.48
N ASP A 82 -10.03 -9.06 -12.78
CA ASP A 82 -10.93 -8.19 -13.54
C ASP A 82 -12.39 -8.67 -13.38
N TYR A 83 -13.06 -8.18 -12.34
CA TYR A 83 -14.46 -8.55 -12.04
C TYR A 83 -15.47 -7.98 -13.02
N VAL A 84 -15.10 -7.07 -13.89
CA VAL A 84 -16.01 -6.43 -14.83
C VAL A 84 -16.20 -7.28 -16.07
N ASN A 85 -15.12 -7.87 -16.56
CA ASN A 85 -15.11 -8.53 -17.85
C ASN A 85 -15.07 -10.07 -17.74
N GLU A 86 -14.78 -10.63 -16.57
CA GLU A 86 -14.57 -12.07 -16.41
C GLU A 86 -15.21 -12.64 -15.15
N LEU A 87 -15.60 -13.91 -15.22
CA LEU A 87 -16.04 -14.66 -14.05
C LEU A 87 -14.84 -15.04 -13.18
N VAL A 88 -14.92 -14.71 -11.91
CA VAL A 88 -13.89 -15.06 -10.94
C VAL A 88 -14.11 -16.47 -10.44
N THR A 89 -13.37 -17.42 -10.97
CA THR A 89 -13.40 -18.81 -10.50
C THR A 89 -12.03 -19.47 -10.63
N HIS A 90 -11.66 -20.27 -9.64
CA HIS A 90 -10.44 -21.07 -9.67
C HIS A 90 -10.42 -22.13 -10.81
N SER A 91 -11.56 -22.42 -11.36
CA SER A 91 -11.70 -23.40 -12.45
C SER A 91 -11.42 -22.83 -13.84
N VAL A 92 -11.28 -21.52 -13.96
CA VAL A 92 -11.01 -20.86 -15.26
C VAL A 92 -9.51 -20.57 -15.36
N PRO A 93 -8.79 -21.20 -16.31
CA PRO A 93 -7.33 -21.10 -16.39
C PRO A 93 -6.78 -19.73 -16.79
N CYS A 94 -7.63 -18.79 -17.21
CA CYS A 94 -7.23 -17.53 -17.83
C CYS A 94 -8.01 -16.33 -17.32
N VAL A 95 -8.17 -16.21 -16.01
CA VAL A 95 -8.76 -14.99 -15.44
C VAL A 95 -7.78 -13.83 -15.67
N LYS A 96 -8.25 -12.79 -16.34
CA LYS A 96 -7.47 -11.57 -16.53
C LYS A 96 -7.26 -10.87 -15.20
N GLU A 97 -6.03 -10.48 -14.95
CA GLU A 97 -5.65 -9.73 -13.75
C GLU A 97 -5.35 -8.27 -14.09
N ILE A 98 -5.79 -7.40 -13.20
CA ILE A 98 -5.34 -6.01 -13.14
C ILE A 98 -4.11 -6.01 -12.23
N GLN A 99 -2.97 -5.63 -12.76
CA GLN A 99 -1.70 -5.63 -12.02
C GLN A 99 -1.00 -4.29 -12.15
N GLY A 100 -0.19 -3.93 -11.16
CA GLY A 100 0.61 -2.71 -11.22
C GLY A 100 1.33 -2.40 -9.91
N ASN A 101 2.35 -1.57 -10.01
CA ASN A 101 3.01 -1.00 -8.84
C ASN A 101 2.05 -0.11 -8.06
N VAL A 102 2.28 -0.01 -6.78
CA VAL A 102 1.67 1.03 -5.94
C VAL A 102 2.80 1.84 -5.30
N ARG A 103 2.78 3.14 -5.50
CA ARG A 103 3.76 4.06 -4.91
C ARG A 103 3.07 5.11 -4.06
N LEU A 104 3.60 5.31 -2.86
CA LEU A 104 3.31 6.45 -1.99
C LEU A 104 4.52 7.38 -1.99
N GLY A 105 4.31 8.65 -2.31
CA GLY A 105 5.32 9.69 -2.16
C GLY A 105 5.67 9.95 -0.69
N LYS A 106 6.59 10.87 -0.43
CA LYS A 106 6.92 11.31 0.93
C LYS A 106 5.73 12.01 1.60
N TYR A 107 5.71 12.01 2.92
CA TYR A 107 4.69 12.72 3.72
C TYR A 107 3.26 12.30 3.43
N THR A 108 3.07 11.05 2.99
CA THR A 108 1.73 10.49 2.75
C THR A 108 1.20 9.76 3.98
N GLY A 109 -0.11 9.76 4.13
CA GLY A 109 -0.79 9.02 5.17
C GLY A 109 -2.01 8.30 4.62
N VAL A 110 -2.20 7.04 4.98
CA VAL A 110 -3.38 6.26 4.59
C VAL A 110 -4.16 5.85 5.82
N GLY A 111 -5.40 6.29 5.90
CA GLY A 111 -6.29 6.05 7.03
C GLY A 111 -6.74 4.59 7.17
N THR A 112 -7.14 4.26 8.39
CA THR A 112 -7.55 2.90 8.82
C THR A 112 -8.51 2.23 7.85
N ASN A 113 -8.26 0.95 7.58
CA ASN A 113 -9.10 0.07 6.74
C ASN A 113 -9.33 0.58 5.30
N SER A 114 -8.51 1.49 4.81
CA SER A 114 -8.57 1.88 3.40
C SER A 114 -7.98 0.80 2.50
N VAL A 115 -8.49 0.73 1.27
CA VAL A 115 -8.06 -0.22 0.24
C VAL A 115 -7.50 0.54 -0.94
N ILE A 116 -6.28 0.19 -1.36
CA ILE A 116 -5.61 0.76 -2.54
C ILE A 116 -5.41 -0.35 -3.57
N MET A 117 -6.00 -0.15 -4.74
CA MET A 117 -5.95 -1.08 -5.85
C MET A 117 -4.68 -0.90 -6.69
N PRO A 118 -4.32 -1.87 -7.57
CA PRO A 118 -3.09 -1.84 -8.36
C PRO A 118 -2.95 -0.60 -9.25
N GLY A 119 -1.71 -0.23 -9.56
CA GLY A 119 -1.41 0.82 -10.53
C GLY A 119 -1.60 2.24 -10.02
N ASN A 120 -1.54 2.46 -8.73
CA ASN A 120 -1.69 3.79 -8.15
C ASN A 120 -0.33 4.44 -7.83
N ASP A 121 -0.14 5.64 -8.34
CA ASP A 121 0.96 6.54 -8.00
C ASP A 121 0.41 7.71 -7.17
N ILE A 122 0.61 7.65 -5.87
CA ILE A 122 0.11 8.63 -4.90
C ILE A 122 1.23 9.61 -4.59
N PRO A 123 1.13 10.87 -5.04
CA PRO A 123 2.21 11.82 -4.92
C PRO A 123 2.45 12.31 -3.48
N GLU A 124 3.52 13.07 -3.33
CA GLU A 124 3.94 13.66 -2.05
C GLU A 124 2.81 14.43 -1.35
N GLY A 125 2.73 14.30 -0.05
CA GLY A 125 1.83 15.06 0.81
C GLY A 125 0.36 14.66 0.75
N VAL A 126 -0.01 13.62 0.00
CA VAL A 126 -1.40 13.14 -0.03
C VAL A 126 -1.77 12.46 1.29
N THR A 127 -2.96 12.75 1.78
CA THR A 127 -3.58 12.04 2.90
C THR A 127 -4.88 11.40 2.44
N ILE A 128 -5.04 10.13 2.75
CA ILE A 128 -6.26 9.36 2.47
C ILE A 128 -6.99 9.11 3.78
N GLY A 129 -8.22 9.56 3.88
CA GLY A 129 -9.08 9.33 5.04
C GLY A 129 -9.39 7.84 5.26
N ALA A 130 -9.78 7.50 6.49
CA ALA A 130 -10.15 6.11 6.82
C ALA A 130 -11.31 5.59 5.97
N LEU A 131 -11.38 4.25 5.81
CA LEU A 131 -12.44 3.55 5.07
C LEU A 131 -12.57 4.00 3.60
N SER A 132 -11.49 4.44 2.99
CA SER A 132 -11.50 4.88 1.59
C SER A 132 -11.20 3.73 0.63
N PHE A 133 -11.79 3.82 -0.56
CA PHE A 133 -11.48 2.92 -1.67
C PHE A 133 -10.84 3.68 -2.82
N VAL A 134 -9.60 3.29 -3.16
CA VAL A 134 -8.82 3.85 -4.26
C VAL A 134 -8.86 2.88 -5.44
N PRO A 135 -9.64 3.17 -6.50
CA PRO A 135 -9.67 2.33 -7.69
C PRO A 135 -8.34 2.34 -8.44
N SER A 136 -8.10 1.32 -9.27
CA SER A 136 -6.86 1.21 -10.05
C SER A 136 -6.63 2.44 -10.93
N GLY A 137 -5.39 2.95 -10.91
CA GLY A 137 -4.97 4.05 -11.78
C GLY A 137 -5.64 5.40 -11.48
N TYR A 138 -6.09 5.63 -10.25
CA TYR A 138 -6.66 6.91 -9.85
C TYR A 138 -5.64 8.05 -9.97
N LYS A 139 -6.09 9.24 -10.37
CA LYS A 139 -5.21 10.41 -10.55
C LYS A 139 -5.28 11.32 -9.33
N PHE A 140 -4.15 11.48 -8.68
CA PHE A 140 -3.98 12.30 -7.48
C PHE A 140 -3.28 13.62 -7.79
N GLU A 141 -3.62 14.65 -7.02
CA GLU A 141 -2.86 15.89 -6.94
C GLU A 141 -2.05 15.90 -5.63
N PRO A 142 -0.78 16.36 -5.65
CA PRO A 142 0.03 16.48 -4.44
C PRO A 142 -0.64 17.35 -3.38
N TRP A 143 -0.27 17.13 -2.13
CA TRP A 143 -0.72 17.95 -0.99
C TRP A 143 -2.24 18.12 -0.91
N THR A 144 -2.95 17.03 -1.13
CA THR A 144 -4.42 17.02 -1.13
C THR A 144 -4.92 15.91 -0.20
N VAL A 145 -5.97 16.20 0.53
CA VAL A 145 -6.71 15.23 1.34
C VAL A 145 -7.80 14.60 0.49
N TYR A 146 -7.84 13.29 0.48
CA TYR A 146 -8.83 12.48 -0.21
C TYR A 146 -9.59 11.59 0.78
N ALA A 147 -10.84 11.28 0.50
CA ALA A 147 -11.59 10.28 1.26
C ALA A 147 -12.78 9.75 0.47
N GLY A 148 -13.33 8.63 0.89
CA GLY A 148 -14.59 8.10 0.39
C GLY A 148 -14.50 6.81 -0.41
N GLN A 149 -15.67 6.30 -0.83
CA GLN A 149 -15.88 5.07 -1.59
C GLN A 149 -16.84 5.33 -2.76
N PRO A 150 -16.34 5.54 -3.99
CA PRO A 150 -14.94 5.70 -4.38
C PRO A 150 -14.33 6.99 -3.83
N ILE A 151 -13.00 7.02 -3.79
CA ILE A 151 -12.24 8.16 -3.24
C ILE A 151 -12.50 9.45 -4.03
N ARG A 152 -12.50 10.58 -3.32
CA ARG A 152 -12.68 11.92 -3.90
C ARG A 152 -11.80 12.94 -3.19
N PRO A 153 -11.36 14.01 -3.85
CA PRO A 153 -10.65 15.12 -3.21
C PRO A 153 -11.58 15.85 -2.23
N ILE A 154 -11.06 16.17 -1.05
CA ILE A 154 -11.80 16.88 0.01
C ILE A 154 -11.30 18.32 0.14
N LYS A 155 -9.99 18.49 0.29
CA LYS A 155 -9.36 19.82 0.45
C LYS A 155 -7.87 19.76 0.22
N LYS A 156 -7.24 20.91 -0.02
CA LYS A 156 -5.78 21.02 0.00
C LYS A 156 -5.25 20.84 1.42
N ARG A 157 -4.07 20.23 1.52
CA ARG A 157 -3.35 20.05 2.77
C ARG A 157 -2.35 21.20 2.95
N ASN A 158 -2.23 21.73 4.16
CA ASN A 158 -1.17 22.68 4.49
C ASN A 158 0.18 21.93 4.47
N ARG A 159 1.18 22.58 3.93
CA ARG A 159 2.58 22.12 3.91
C ARG A 159 3.25 22.34 5.26
#